data_92187f4c5d0e529ed5ca84a4e0f207e6
#
_entry.id   92187f4c5d0e529ed5ca84a4e0f207e6
#
_cell.length_a   1.000
_cell.length_b   1.000
_cell.length_c   1.000
_cell.angle_alpha   90.00
_cell.angle_beta   90.00
_cell.angle_gamma   90.00
#
_symmetry.space_group_name_H-M   'P 1'
#
loop_
_entity.id
_entity.type
_entity.pdbx_description
1 polymer ?
#
loop_
_entity_poly.entity_id
_entity_poly.type
_entity_poly.pdbx_seq_one_letter_code
_entity_poly.pdbx_strand_id
1 'polypeptide(L)'
;MQPLIDRHGRVATDLRVSLTDRCNLRCTYCMPPEGLEWLPADDQLSDDEIVRLIGIAVQRLGVKEVRFTGGEPLVRRGLVDIVGRVRALDPDVEMSITTNALGLAKTAGALAEAGLNRVNVSLDTVRSDTFQEITRRDRFTDVVEGLAAAEAAGLGPVKVNAVLLRGVNDDQGPELLQWCLDRGYHLRFIEQMPLDAQHGWSRDSMVTADDIFASLATTFALTPAREPRGSAPAELFLVDGGPATVGVIASVTRPFCGDCDRVRLTADGQVRNCLFARDESDLRLAMRGGAGDDELADRWLTAMLGKAPGHGIDDPTFLQPDRPMSAIGG
;
A
#
# COMPACT_ATOMS: atom_id res chain seq x y z
N MET A 1 1.63 3.70 27.16
CA MET A 1 1.68 3.28 25.76
C MET A 1 2.31 1.89 25.73
N GLN A 2 1.63 0.91 25.15
CA GLN A 2 2.10 -0.48 25.04
C GLN A 2 2.36 -0.78 23.55
N PRO A 3 3.62 -0.96 23.11
CA PRO A 3 3.92 -1.10 21.70
C PRO A 3 3.36 -2.41 21.12
N LEU A 4 2.94 -2.37 19.86
CA LEU A 4 2.55 -3.54 19.07
C LEU A 4 3.78 -4.38 18.72
N ILE A 5 4.24 -5.19 19.67
CA ILE A 5 5.42 -6.05 19.51
C ILE A 5 5.01 -7.49 19.22
N ASP A 6 5.67 -8.15 18.30
CA ASP A 6 5.47 -9.56 18.01
C ASP A 6 6.47 -10.47 18.77
N ARG A 7 6.32 -11.80 18.60
CA ARG A 7 7.17 -12.79 19.28
C ARG A 7 8.64 -12.79 18.79
N HIS A 8 8.93 -12.07 17.69
CA HIS A 8 10.25 -11.95 17.09
C HIS A 8 10.93 -10.62 17.42
N GLY A 9 10.32 -9.79 18.28
CA GLY A 9 10.84 -8.49 18.69
C GLY A 9 10.59 -7.35 17.71
N ARG A 10 9.82 -7.56 16.62
CA ARG A 10 9.46 -6.50 15.68
C ARG A 10 8.33 -5.65 16.27
N VAL A 11 8.48 -4.34 16.18
CA VAL A 11 7.46 -3.38 16.63
C VAL A 11 6.71 -2.83 15.42
N ALA A 12 5.37 -2.98 15.40
CA ALA A 12 4.56 -2.42 14.34
C ALA A 12 4.29 -0.94 14.59
N THR A 13 4.84 -0.09 13.72
CA THR A 13 4.69 1.36 13.75
C THR A 13 4.00 1.92 12.50
N ASP A 14 3.89 1.16 11.40
CA ASP A 14 3.19 1.51 10.16
C ASP A 14 1.83 0.78 10.11
N LEU A 15 0.74 1.51 10.37
CA LEU A 15 -0.63 1.01 10.25
C LEU A 15 -1.18 1.30 8.86
N ARG A 16 -1.58 0.26 8.14
CA ARG A 16 -2.29 0.39 6.87
C ARG A 16 -3.78 0.20 7.08
N VAL A 17 -4.56 1.18 6.69
CA VAL A 17 -6.02 1.21 6.88
C VAL A 17 -6.70 1.11 5.52
N SER A 18 -7.36 -0.02 5.27
CA SER A 18 -8.23 -0.17 4.13
C SER A 18 -9.56 0.54 4.40
N LEU A 19 -9.86 1.60 3.66
CA LEU A 19 -11.07 2.39 3.84
C LEU A 19 -12.28 1.77 3.12
N THR A 20 -12.03 0.93 2.13
CA THR A 20 -13.03 0.26 1.32
C THR A 20 -12.37 -0.87 0.52
N ASP A 21 -13.13 -1.88 0.16
CA ASP A 21 -12.72 -2.92 -0.79
C ASP A 21 -12.97 -2.52 -2.26
N ARG A 22 -13.78 -1.46 -2.50
CA ARG A 22 -14.17 -0.99 -3.84
C ARG A 22 -13.00 -0.29 -4.55
N CYS A 23 -12.90 -0.54 -5.86
CA CYS A 23 -11.95 0.15 -6.73
C CYS A 23 -12.63 0.58 -8.02
N ASN A 24 -12.20 1.71 -8.59
CA ASN A 24 -12.69 2.26 -9.86
C ASN A 24 -11.85 1.82 -11.08
N LEU A 25 -10.74 1.12 -10.89
CA LEU A 25 -9.98 0.39 -11.91
C LEU A 25 -10.27 -1.12 -11.87
N ARG A 26 -9.79 -1.84 -12.90
CA ARG A 26 -9.93 -3.29 -13.05
C ARG A 26 -8.60 -3.90 -13.52
N CYS A 27 -7.53 -3.61 -12.76
CA CYS A 27 -6.18 -4.06 -13.14
C CYS A 27 -6.13 -5.58 -13.30
N THR A 28 -5.53 -6.03 -14.41
CA THR A 28 -5.51 -7.43 -14.84
C THR A 28 -4.90 -8.38 -13.80
N TYR A 29 -3.92 -7.89 -13.05
CA TYR A 29 -3.22 -8.63 -12.00
C TYR A 29 -3.87 -8.52 -10.60
N CYS A 30 -4.99 -7.79 -10.47
CA CYS A 30 -5.64 -7.55 -9.19
C CYS A 30 -7.03 -8.18 -9.12
N MET A 31 -7.86 -7.99 -10.17
CA MET A 31 -9.25 -8.43 -10.16
C MET A 31 -9.80 -8.69 -11.57
N PRO A 32 -10.88 -9.47 -11.69
CA PRO A 32 -11.53 -9.75 -12.96
C PRO A 32 -12.22 -8.49 -13.56
N PRO A 33 -12.53 -8.50 -14.87
CA PRO A 33 -13.14 -7.35 -15.56
C PRO A 33 -14.46 -6.86 -14.96
N GLU A 34 -15.29 -7.78 -14.48
CA GLU A 34 -16.58 -7.53 -13.84
C GLU A 34 -16.43 -6.93 -12.44
N GLY A 35 -15.25 -7.04 -11.85
CA GLY A 35 -14.99 -6.65 -10.47
C GLY A 35 -15.20 -7.81 -9.50
N LEU A 36 -15.40 -7.48 -8.24
CA LEU A 36 -15.58 -8.43 -7.14
C LEU A 36 -16.94 -8.22 -6.49
N GLU A 37 -17.39 -9.20 -5.72
CA GLU A 37 -18.48 -9.00 -4.78
C GLU A 37 -17.96 -8.12 -3.64
N TRP A 38 -18.57 -6.92 -3.52
CA TRP A 38 -18.15 -5.93 -2.55
C TRP A 38 -18.78 -6.16 -1.19
N LEU A 39 -18.07 -5.78 -0.14
CA LEU A 39 -18.61 -5.80 1.21
C LEU A 39 -19.95 -5.02 1.30
N PRO A 40 -20.99 -5.58 1.91
CA PRO A 40 -22.20 -4.85 2.27
C PRO A 40 -21.87 -3.60 3.09
N ALA A 41 -22.66 -2.55 2.95
CA ALA A 41 -22.42 -1.29 3.67
C ALA A 41 -22.39 -1.48 5.20
N ASP A 42 -23.26 -2.33 5.73
CA ASP A 42 -23.35 -2.62 7.16
C ASP A 42 -22.14 -3.42 7.68
N ASP A 43 -21.41 -4.08 6.80
CA ASP A 43 -20.19 -4.81 7.14
C ASP A 43 -18.95 -3.94 7.09
N GLN A 44 -19.02 -2.75 6.47
CA GLN A 44 -17.92 -1.80 6.48
C GLN A 44 -17.89 -1.00 7.80
N LEU A 45 -16.67 -0.61 8.19
CA LEU A 45 -16.50 0.35 9.28
C LEU A 45 -17.06 1.72 8.88
N SER A 46 -17.77 2.39 9.77
CA SER A 46 -18.14 3.80 9.64
C SER A 46 -16.90 4.70 9.80
N ASP A 47 -17.01 5.98 9.43
CA ASP A 47 -15.91 6.94 9.59
C ASP A 47 -15.55 7.12 11.08
N ASP A 48 -16.54 7.09 11.99
CA ASP A 48 -16.32 7.16 13.43
C ASP A 48 -15.58 5.92 13.96
N GLU A 49 -15.96 4.73 13.50
CA GLU A 49 -15.31 3.48 13.87
C GLU A 49 -13.85 3.44 13.40
N ILE A 50 -13.57 3.89 12.15
CA ILE A 50 -12.22 4.00 11.61
C ILE A 50 -11.36 4.94 12.46
N VAL A 51 -11.87 6.16 12.72
CA VAL A 51 -11.13 7.16 13.52
C VAL A 51 -10.88 6.66 14.94
N ARG A 52 -11.87 6.00 15.57
CA ARG A 52 -11.70 5.40 16.90
C ARG A 52 -10.57 4.35 16.91
N LEU A 53 -10.59 3.41 15.96
CA LEU A 53 -9.58 2.34 15.89
C LEU A 53 -8.18 2.89 15.58
N ILE A 54 -8.04 3.88 14.69
CA ILE A 54 -6.77 4.59 14.45
C ILE A 54 -6.32 5.30 15.74
N GLY A 55 -7.23 5.97 16.44
CA GLY A 55 -6.94 6.64 17.71
C GLY A 55 -6.35 5.69 18.76
N ILE A 56 -6.93 4.49 18.91
CA ILE A 56 -6.37 3.45 19.79
C ILE A 56 -4.96 3.06 19.34
N ALA A 57 -4.76 2.83 18.06
CA ALA A 57 -3.47 2.41 17.51
C ALA A 57 -2.37 3.48 17.71
N VAL A 58 -2.67 4.74 17.49
CA VAL A 58 -1.72 5.86 17.60
C VAL A 58 -1.46 6.22 19.07
N GLN A 59 -2.53 6.45 19.86
CA GLN A 59 -2.40 7.00 21.19
C GLN A 59 -2.00 5.95 22.25
N ARG A 60 -2.34 4.67 22.03
CA ARG A 60 -2.11 3.61 23.04
C ARG A 60 -1.08 2.57 22.61
N LEU A 61 -0.99 2.26 21.30
CA LEU A 61 -0.23 1.12 20.80
C LEU A 61 1.07 1.50 20.05
N GLY A 62 1.39 2.80 19.98
CA GLY A 62 2.67 3.29 19.48
C GLY A 62 2.80 3.30 17.95
N VAL A 63 1.70 3.28 17.22
CA VAL A 63 1.69 3.54 15.77
C VAL A 63 2.13 4.97 15.51
N LYS A 64 3.02 5.16 14.52
CA LYS A 64 3.60 6.46 14.14
C LYS A 64 3.22 6.87 12.72
N GLU A 65 2.95 5.90 11.87
CA GLU A 65 2.55 6.13 10.49
C GLU A 65 1.18 5.49 10.22
N VAL A 66 0.29 6.25 9.59
CA VAL A 66 -1.01 5.75 9.10
C VAL A 66 -1.03 5.89 7.59
N ARG A 67 -1.29 4.77 6.90
CA ARG A 67 -1.42 4.76 5.46
C ARG A 67 -2.82 4.36 5.06
N PHE A 68 -3.54 5.30 4.49
CA PHE A 68 -4.86 5.04 3.94
C PHE A 68 -4.75 4.33 2.59
N THR A 69 -5.50 3.25 2.45
CA THR A 69 -5.48 2.37 1.28
C THR A 69 -6.86 1.71 1.13
N GLY A 70 -6.94 0.59 0.45
CA GLY A 70 -8.16 -0.18 0.24
C GLY A 70 -8.14 -0.81 -1.13
N GLY A 71 -9.30 -0.93 -1.77
CA GLY A 71 -9.37 -1.03 -3.22
C GLY A 71 -8.85 0.28 -3.82
N GLU A 72 -9.66 1.35 -3.66
CA GLU A 72 -9.20 2.73 -3.96
C GLU A 72 -9.75 3.67 -2.88
N PRO A 73 -8.88 4.26 -2.05
CA PRO A 73 -9.34 5.11 -0.93
C PRO A 73 -10.06 6.38 -1.37
N LEU A 74 -9.77 6.93 -2.56
CA LEU A 74 -10.45 8.13 -3.08
C LEU A 74 -11.94 7.91 -3.38
N VAL A 75 -12.42 6.66 -3.46
CA VAL A 75 -13.87 6.41 -3.61
C VAL A 75 -14.62 6.50 -2.27
N ARG A 76 -13.91 6.54 -1.12
CA ARG A 76 -14.50 6.77 0.20
C ARG A 76 -14.82 8.27 0.36
N ARG A 77 -16.11 8.62 0.45
CA ARG A 77 -16.54 10.02 0.55
C ARG A 77 -16.02 10.73 1.79
N GLY A 78 -15.90 10.02 2.92
CA GLY A 78 -15.42 10.53 4.19
C GLY A 78 -13.90 10.67 4.32
N LEU A 79 -13.10 10.36 3.28
CA LEU A 79 -11.64 10.31 3.36
C LEU A 79 -11.03 11.61 3.93
N VAL A 80 -11.44 12.79 3.44
CA VAL A 80 -10.89 14.08 3.89
C VAL A 80 -11.22 14.33 5.37
N ASP A 81 -12.46 14.02 5.79
CA ASP A 81 -12.90 14.13 7.19
C ASP A 81 -12.11 13.17 8.09
N ILE A 82 -11.93 11.92 7.69
CA ILE A 82 -11.13 10.93 8.41
C ILE A 82 -9.69 11.46 8.62
N VAL A 83 -9.04 11.96 7.56
CA VAL A 83 -7.67 12.52 7.65
C VAL A 83 -7.62 13.68 8.64
N GLY A 84 -8.55 14.64 8.56
CA GLY A 84 -8.61 15.79 9.46
C GLY A 84 -8.82 15.38 10.92
N ARG A 85 -9.71 14.42 11.16
CA ARG A 85 -9.98 13.89 12.50
C ARG A 85 -8.80 13.12 13.08
N VAL A 86 -8.09 12.32 12.27
CA VAL A 86 -6.86 11.63 12.70
C VAL A 86 -5.76 12.64 13.02
N ARG A 87 -5.58 13.70 12.22
CA ARG A 87 -4.66 14.79 12.52
C ARG A 87 -4.98 15.49 13.84
N ALA A 88 -6.26 15.65 14.17
CA ALA A 88 -6.70 16.24 15.43
C ALA A 88 -6.42 15.32 16.65
N LEU A 89 -6.34 14.01 16.47
CA LEU A 89 -5.98 13.05 17.53
C LEU A 89 -4.49 13.11 17.89
N ASP A 90 -3.64 13.29 16.90
CA ASP A 90 -2.19 13.37 17.07
C ASP A 90 -1.59 14.25 15.95
N PRO A 91 -1.03 15.43 16.29
CA PRO A 91 -0.44 16.34 15.32
C PRO A 91 0.85 15.80 14.68
N ASP A 92 1.51 14.82 15.29
CA ASP A 92 2.81 14.31 14.85
C ASP A 92 2.70 13.01 14.05
N VAL A 93 1.51 12.39 13.97
CA VAL A 93 1.34 11.16 13.19
C VAL A 93 1.59 11.39 11.70
N GLU A 94 2.46 10.60 11.11
CA GLU A 94 2.71 10.63 9.67
C GLU A 94 1.56 9.97 8.91
N MET A 95 0.92 10.72 8.01
CA MET A 95 -0.20 10.22 7.22
C MET A 95 0.12 10.18 5.73
N SER A 96 -0.17 9.06 5.09
CA SER A 96 -0.03 8.90 3.65
C SER A 96 -1.22 8.16 3.05
N ILE A 97 -1.39 8.31 1.72
CA ILE A 97 -2.37 7.56 0.95
C ILE A 97 -1.67 6.72 -0.12
N THR A 98 -2.17 5.51 -0.38
CA THR A 98 -1.83 4.75 -1.59
C THR A 98 -3.06 4.74 -2.49
N THR A 99 -2.93 5.26 -3.71
CA THR A 99 -4.06 5.51 -4.61
C THR A 99 -3.68 5.29 -6.08
N ASN A 100 -4.65 5.01 -6.92
CA ASN A 100 -4.51 5.04 -8.37
C ASN A 100 -4.65 6.47 -8.96
N ALA A 101 -4.81 7.46 -8.11
CA ALA A 101 -4.94 8.88 -8.41
C ALA A 101 -6.17 9.33 -9.22
N LEU A 102 -7.10 8.42 -9.58
CA LEU A 102 -8.34 8.84 -10.23
C LEU A 102 -9.21 9.67 -9.29
N GLY A 103 -9.31 10.96 -9.55
CA GLY A 103 -10.01 11.92 -8.72
C GLY A 103 -9.10 12.71 -7.77
N LEU A 104 -7.80 12.40 -7.69
CA LEU A 104 -6.85 13.09 -6.83
C LEU A 104 -6.72 14.58 -7.22
N ALA A 105 -6.80 14.91 -8.52
CA ALA A 105 -6.78 16.31 -8.99
C ALA A 105 -7.84 17.20 -8.32
N LYS A 106 -8.97 16.61 -7.88
CA LYS A 106 -10.06 17.34 -7.21
C LYS A 106 -9.93 17.39 -5.69
N THR A 107 -9.15 16.48 -5.11
CA THR A 107 -9.12 16.26 -3.66
C THR A 107 -7.77 16.56 -3.02
N ALA A 108 -6.69 16.69 -3.81
CA ALA A 108 -5.33 16.86 -3.30
C ALA A 108 -5.20 18.07 -2.36
N GLY A 109 -5.75 19.24 -2.73
CA GLY A 109 -5.74 20.43 -1.87
C GLY A 109 -6.44 20.20 -0.54
N ALA A 110 -7.66 19.65 -0.56
CA ALA A 110 -8.42 19.37 0.65
C ALA A 110 -7.73 18.31 1.55
N LEU A 111 -7.07 17.30 0.96
CA LEU A 111 -6.30 16.32 1.71
C LEU A 111 -5.06 16.94 2.37
N ALA A 112 -4.36 17.84 1.68
CA ALA A 112 -3.23 18.59 2.24
C ALA A 112 -3.68 19.49 3.40
N GLU A 113 -4.77 20.26 3.21
CA GLU A 113 -5.37 21.10 4.24
C GLU A 113 -5.83 20.29 5.47
N ALA A 114 -6.36 19.07 5.25
CA ALA A 114 -6.73 18.15 6.32
C ALA A 114 -5.52 17.54 7.06
N GLY A 115 -4.29 17.73 6.53
CA GLY A 115 -3.06 17.32 7.18
C GLY A 115 -2.46 16.01 6.64
N LEU A 116 -2.84 15.55 5.45
CA LEU A 116 -2.14 14.46 4.77
C LEU A 116 -0.70 14.90 4.42
N ASN A 117 0.29 14.07 4.67
CA ASN A 117 1.69 14.43 4.43
C ASN A 117 2.14 14.11 3.00
N ARG A 118 1.83 12.92 2.48
CA ARG A 118 2.35 12.44 1.20
C ARG A 118 1.44 11.47 0.48
N VAL A 119 1.71 11.28 -0.80
CA VAL A 119 0.99 10.31 -1.64
C VAL A 119 1.94 9.25 -2.20
N ASN A 120 1.39 8.03 -2.36
CA ASN A 120 1.96 6.96 -3.16
C ASN A 120 0.97 6.67 -4.27
N VAL A 121 1.35 6.89 -5.53
CA VAL A 121 0.49 6.69 -6.68
C VAL A 121 0.87 5.41 -7.39
N SER A 122 -0.11 4.55 -7.68
CA SER A 122 0.09 3.36 -8.49
C SER A 122 0.03 3.72 -9.96
N LEU A 123 1.14 3.54 -10.69
CA LEU A 123 1.24 3.79 -12.12
C LEU A 123 2.27 2.83 -12.74
N ASP A 124 1.78 1.86 -13.52
CA ASP A 124 2.58 0.76 -14.03
C ASP A 124 3.24 1.07 -15.39
N THR A 125 2.80 2.13 -16.08
CA THR A 125 3.28 2.55 -17.40
C THR A 125 2.98 4.02 -17.66
N VAL A 126 3.73 4.63 -18.57
CA VAL A 126 3.46 5.99 -19.09
C VAL A 126 2.90 5.98 -20.52
N ARG A 127 2.64 4.79 -21.08
CA ARG A 127 1.97 4.61 -22.37
C ARG A 127 0.47 4.43 -22.13
N SER A 128 -0.35 5.29 -22.73
CA SER A 128 -1.81 5.32 -22.48
C SER A 128 -2.52 4.06 -22.95
N ASP A 129 -2.07 3.44 -24.04
CA ASP A 129 -2.58 2.17 -24.56
C ASP A 129 -2.29 1.01 -23.60
N THR A 130 -1.04 0.90 -23.14
CA THR A 130 -0.63 -0.10 -22.13
C THR A 130 -1.36 0.14 -20.80
N PHE A 131 -1.54 1.41 -20.39
CA PHE A 131 -2.34 1.73 -19.21
C PHE A 131 -3.78 1.24 -19.34
N GLN A 132 -4.41 1.48 -20.50
CA GLN A 132 -5.77 1.00 -20.78
C GLN A 132 -5.84 -0.53 -20.80
N GLU A 133 -4.85 -1.20 -21.36
CA GLU A 133 -4.75 -2.66 -21.35
C GLU A 133 -4.68 -3.21 -19.92
N ILE A 134 -3.76 -2.69 -19.10
CA ILE A 134 -3.57 -3.15 -17.71
C ILE A 134 -4.78 -2.86 -16.84
N THR A 135 -5.30 -1.63 -16.90
CA THR A 135 -6.34 -1.15 -15.98
C THR A 135 -7.76 -1.37 -16.47
N ARG A 136 -7.94 -1.73 -17.75
CA ARG A 136 -9.22 -1.83 -18.45
C ARG A 136 -10.01 -0.53 -18.44
N ARG A 137 -9.33 0.62 -18.36
CA ARG A 137 -9.91 1.96 -18.34
C ARG A 137 -9.00 2.95 -19.09
N ASP A 138 -9.57 3.75 -19.95
CA ASP A 138 -8.87 4.85 -20.64
C ASP A 138 -8.89 6.11 -19.74
N ARG A 139 -8.00 6.12 -18.72
CA ARG A 139 -7.96 7.17 -17.70
C ARG A 139 -6.53 7.61 -17.37
N PHE A 140 -5.56 7.36 -18.26
CA PHE A 140 -4.16 7.72 -18.03
C PHE A 140 -3.98 9.21 -17.74
N THR A 141 -4.62 10.09 -18.50
CA THR A 141 -4.54 11.55 -18.33
C THR A 141 -5.00 11.98 -16.94
N ASP A 142 -6.08 11.39 -16.41
CA ASP A 142 -6.57 11.70 -15.05
C ASP A 142 -5.54 11.35 -13.96
N VAL A 143 -4.78 10.28 -14.15
CA VAL A 143 -3.71 9.88 -13.21
C VAL A 143 -2.57 10.90 -13.24
N VAL A 144 -2.15 11.34 -14.45
CA VAL A 144 -1.10 12.36 -14.61
C VAL A 144 -1.54 13.70 -14.00
N GLU A 145 -2.79 14.12 -14.23
CA GLU A 145 -3.36 15.32 -13.60
C GLU A 145 -3.41 15.19 -12.07
N GLY A 146 -3.73 13.99 -11.56
CA GLY A 146 -3.72 13.70 -10.13
C GLY A 146 -2.33 13.81 -9.49
N LEU A 147 -1.30 13.32 -10.18
CA LEU A 147 0.10 13.45 -9.74
C LEU A 147 0.54 14.92 -9.68
N ALA A 148 0.25 15.69 -10.73
CA ALA A 148 0.57 17.12 -10.78
C ALA A 148 -0.17 17.91 -9.68
N ALA A 149 -1.43 17.57 -9.39
CA ALA A 149 -2.19 18.21 -8.33
C ALA A 149 -1.65 17.86 -6.93
N ALA A 150 -1.19 16.63 -6.72
CA ALA A 150 -0.55 16.23 -5.46
C ALA A 150 0.74 17.02 -5.21
N GLU A 151 1.58 17.18 -6.23
CA GLU A 151 2.79 18.00 -6.17
C GLU A 151 2.46 19.47 -5.87
N ALA A 152 1.51 20.06 -6.60
CA ALA A 152 1.06 21.44 -6.41
C ALA A 152 0.47 21.68 -5.01
N ALA A 153 -0.17 20.68 -4.42
CA ALA A 153 -0.70 20.72 -3.06
C ALA A 153 0.36 20.49 -1.96
N GLY A 154 1.62 20.22 -2.31
CA GLY A 154 2.69 19.95 -1.36
C GLY A 154 2.64 18.56 -0.72
N LEU A 155 1.91 17.60 -1.28
CA LEU A 155 1.83 16.22 -0.80
C LEU A 155 3.08 15.43 -1.22
N GLY A 156 4.21 15.76 -0.64
CA GLY A 156 5.51 15.25 -1.08
C GLY A 156 6.35 14.54 0.00
N PRO A 157 7.38 13.77 -0.41
CA PRO A 157 7.70 13.45 -1.81
C PRO A 157 6.64 12.54 -2.47
N VAL A 158 6.30 12.86 -3.74
CA VAL A 158 5.41 12.02 -4.53
C VAL A 158 6.13 10.73 -4.89
N LYS A 159 5.54 9.59 -4.50
CA LYS A 159 6.10 8.28 -4.80
C LYS A 159 5.22 7.57 -5.82
N VAL A 160 5.83 7.05 -6.88
CA VAL A 160 5.17 6.22 -7.89
C VAL A 160 5.53 4.76 -7.61
N ASN A 161 4.52 3.90 -7.53
CA ASN A 161 4.67 2.46 -7.39
C ASN A 161 4.27 1.80 -8.69
N ALA A 162 5.08 0.89 -9.21
CA ALA A 162 4.84 0.18 -10.45
C ALA A 162 5.05 -1.31 -10.30
N VAL A 163 4.16 -2.10 -10.90
CA VAL A 163 4.30 -3.54 -11.10
C VAL A 163 4.59 -3.79 -12.56
N LEU A 164 5.67 -4.51 -12.87
CA LEU A 164 5.95 -4.96 -14.22
C LEU A 164 5.34 -6.34 -14.45
N LEU A 165 4.68 -6.50 -15.59
CA LEU A 165 3.98 -7.69 -16.03
C LEU A 165 4.65 -8.22 -17.28
N ARG A 166 5.05 -9.49 -17.26
CA ARG A 166 5.77 -10.13 -18.36
C ARG A 166 4.96 -10.13 -19.66
N GLY A 167 5.59 -9.61 -20.72
CA GLY A 167 4.98 -9.50 -22.04
C GLY A 167 3.96 -8.37 -22.20
N VAL A 168 3.80 -7.50 -21.20
CA VAL A 168 2.87 -6.36 -21.23
C VAL A 168 3.61 -5.03 -21.08
N ASN A 169 4.34 -4.83 -19.98
CA ASN A 169 5.10 -3.59 -19.71
C ASN A 169 6.49 -3.86 -19.13
N ASP A 170 7.00 -5.09 -19.20
CA ASP A 170 8.31 -5.47 -18.66
C ASP A 170 9.49 -4.82 -19.41
N ASP A 171 9.27 -4.36 -20.65
CA ASP A 171 10.21 -3.55 -21.43
C ASP A 171 10.16 -2.04 -21.13
N GLN A 172 9.15 -1.56 -20.37
CA GLN A 172 8.86 -0.14 -20.17
C GLN A 172 9.48 0.44 -18.89
N GLY A 173 10.19 -0.37 -18.10
CA GLY A 173 10.83 0.07 -16.86
C GLY A 173 11.73 1.29 -17.01
N PRO A 174 12.68 1.33 -17.98
CA PRO A 174 13.54 2.49 -18.20
C PRO A 174 12.78 3.76 -18.59
N GLU A 175 11.77 3.66 -19.46
CA GLU A 175 10.92 4.79 -19.87
C GLU A 175 10.15 5.38 -18.69
N LEU A 176 9.55 4.53 -17.83
CA LEU A 176 8.85 4.95 -16.64
C LEU A 176 9.80 5.61 -15.62
N LEU A 177 11.03 5.07 -15.47
CA LEU A 177 12.02 5.68 -14.59
C LEU A 177 12.42 7.06 -15.09
N GLN A 178 12.74 7.21 -16.37
CA GLN A 178 13.09 8.52 -16.95
C GLN A 178 11.96 9.53 -16.75
N TRP A 179 10.72 9.13 -17.03
CA TRP A 179 9.55 9.99 -16.85
C TRP A 179 9.37 10.46 -15.40
N CYS A 180 9.64 9.60 -14.42
CA CYS A 180 9.62 9.97 -13.00
C CYS A 180 10.78 10.90 -12.62
N LEU A 181 11.99 10.65 -13.13
CA LEU A 181 13.17 11.49 -12.90
C LEU A 181 12.96 12.91 -13.40
N ASP A 182 12.40 13.07 -14.61
CA ASP A 182 12.11 14.37 -15.22
C ASP A 182 11.12 15.22 -14.40
N ARG A 183 10.35 14.58 -13.51
CA ARG A 183 9.33 15.21 -12.65
C ARG A 183 9.70 15.25 -11.16
N GLY A 184 10.86 14.72 -10.79
CA GLY A 184 11.27 14.61 -9.39
C GLY A 184 10.44 13.63 -8.57
N TYR A 185 9.74 12.68 -9.20
CA TYR A 185 9.00 11.63 -8.53
C TYR A 185 9.91 10.45 -8.14
N HIS A 186 9.62 9.83 -6.99
CA HIS A 186 10.37 8.69 -6.50
C HIS A 186 9.74 7.39 -6.99
N LEU A 187 10.30 6.77 -8.03
CA LEU A 187 9.81 5.51 -8.56
C LEU A 187 10.22 4.33 -7.68
N ARG A 188 9.29 3.39 -7.49
CA ARG A 188 9.53 2.10 -6.85
C ARG A 188 8.86 0.99 -7.66
N PHE A 189 9.64 0.03 -8.11
CA PHE A 189 9.12 -1.20 -8.71
C PHE A 189 8.79 -2.21 -7.62
N ILE A 190 7.68 -2.94 -7.80
CA ILE A 190 7.19 -3.94 -6.86
C ILE A 190 7.04 -5.25 -7.61
N GLU A 191 7.63 -6.32 -7.10
CA GLU A 191 7.35 -7.66 -7.61
C GLU A 191 5.87 -8.01 -7.42
N GLN A 192 5.24 -8.55 -8.46
CA GLN A 192 3.86 -9.03 -8.38
C GLN A 192 3.73 -10.11 -7.31
N MET A 193 2.78 -9.95 -6.41
CA MET A 193 2.53 -10.87 -5.30
C MET A 193 1.31 -11.74 -5.56
N PRO A 194 1.23 -12.98 -5.00
CA PRO A 194 0.07 -13.87 -5.09
C PRO A 194 -1.11 -13.37 -4.25
N LEU A 195 -1.75 -12.29 -4.69
CA LEU A 195 -2.87 -11.62 -3.99
C LEU A 195 -3.97 -11.22 -4.97
N ASP A 196 -3.95 -11.78 -6.17
CA ASP A 196 -4.99 -11.61 -7.18
C ASP A 196 -6.22 -12.46 -6.83
N ALA A 197 -7.41 -11.91 -7.07
CA ALA A 197 -8.66 -12.59 -6.76
C ALA A 197 -8.92 -13.85 -7.60
N GLN A 198 -8.20 -14.01 -8.71
CA GLN A 198 -8.37 -15.11 -9.65
C GLN A 198 -7.42 -16.28 -9.37
N HIS A 199 -6.50 -16.13 -8.40
CA HIS A 199 -5.44 -17.11 -8.09
C HIS A 199 -4.62 -17.53 -9.33
N GLY A 200 -4.42 -16.59 -10.27
CA GLY A 200 -3.70 -16.79 -11.53
C GLY A 200 -2.20 -16.51 -11.45
N TRP A 201 -1.72 -15.98 -10.31
CA TRP A 201 -0.31 -15.68 -10.11
C TRP A 201 0.55 -16.96 -10.19
N SER A 202 1.67 -16.87 -10.88
CA SER A 202 2.72 -17.88 -10.82
C SER A 202 4.10 -17.22 -10.73
N ARG A 203 5.02 -17.91 -10.07
CA ARG A 203 6.40 -17.44 -9.95
C ARG A 203 7.10 -17.33 -11.32
N ASP A 204 6.79 -18.25 -12.24
CA ASP A 204 7.40 -18.29 -13.57
C ASP A 204 6.95 -17.14 -14.49
N SER A 205 5.74 -16.61 -14.26
CA SER A 205 5.20 -15.50 -15.03
C SER A 205 5.54 -14.11 -14.45
N MET A 206 6.05 -14.07 -13.22
CA MET A 206 6.39 -12.84 -12.53
C MET A 206 7.66 -12.20 -13.14
N VAL A 207 7.72 -10.87 -13.16
CA VAL A 207 8.96 -10.11 -13.39
C VAL A 207 9.67 -9.98 -12.04
N THR A 208 10.87 -10.55 -11.94
CA THR A 208 11.66 -10.58 -10.71
C THR A 208 12.44 -9.27 -10.50
N ALA A 209 12.97 -9.06 -9.29
CA ALA A 209 13.87 -7.95 -9.02
C ALA A 209 15.11 -7.99 -9.95
N ASP A 210 15.63 -9.17 -10.26
CA ASP A 210 16.78 -9.33 -11.17
C ASP A 210 16.40 -8.95 -12.61
N ASP A 211 15.20 -9.29 -13.09
CA ASP A 211 14.68 -8.85 -14.38
C ASP A 211 14.53 -7.30 -14.43
N ILE A 212 14.01 -6.71 -13.33
CA ILE A 212 13.87 -5.25 -13.20
C ILE A 212 15.25 -4.58 -13.31
N PHE A 213 16.24 -5.07 -12.56
CA PHE A 213 17.60 -4.52 -12.63
C PHE A 213 18.21 -4.69 -14.02
N ALA A 214 18.04 -5.85 -14.66
CA ALA A 214 18.53 -6.10 -16.00
C ALA A 214 17.90 -5.13 -17.02
N SER A 215 16.59 -4.88 -16.92
CA SER A 215 15.88 -3.92 -17.77
C SER A 215 16.40 -2.50 -17.56
N LEU A 216 16.51 -2.02 -16.32
CA LEU A 216 16.98 -0.67 -16.00
C LEU A 216 18.44 -0.46 -16.39
N ALA A 217 19.29 -1.48 -16.24
CA ALA A 217 20.72 -1.42 -16.59
C ALA A 217 20.99 -1.23 -18.10
N THR A 218 19.98 -1.38 -18.94
CA THR A 218 20.09 -1.04 -20.39
C THR A 218 20.25 0.46 -20.63
N THR A 219 19.84 1.29 -19.68
CA THR A 219 19.79 2.75 -19.83
C THR A 219 20.50 3.49 -18.69
N PHE A 220 20.47 2.97 -17.47
CA PHE A 220 20.96 3.65 -16.27
C PHE A 220 22.04 2.84 -15.56
N ALA A 221 23.01 3.53 -14.96
CA ALA A 221 23.95 2.94 -14.01
C ALA A 221 23.32 2.96 -12.60
N LEU A 222 23.09 1.79 -12.02
CA LEU A 222 22.49 1.67 -10.69
C LEU A 222 23.52 1.24 -9.65
N THR A 223 23.61 1.97 -8.52
CA THR A 223 24.47 1.61 -7.39
C THR A 223 23.65 1.63 -6.10
N PRO A 224 23.84 0.67 -5.18
CA PRO A 224 23.10 0.65 -3.92
C PRO A 224 23.26 1.97 -3.16
N ALA A 225 22.16 2.50 -2.61
CA ALA A 225 22.22 3.63 -1.68
C ALA A 225 22.95 3.22 -0.39
N ARG A 226 23.63 4.18 0.25
CA ARG A 226 24.45 3.89 1.44
C ARG A 226 23.64 3.79 2.74
N GLU A 227 22.47 4.43 2.78
CA GLU A 227 21.60 4.44 3.95
C GLU A 227 21.04 3.05 4.21
N PRO A 228 21.06 2.58 5.48
CA PRO A 228 20.41 1.33 5.86
C PRO A 228 18.91 1.36 5.49
N ARG A 229 18.41 0.27 4.92
CA ARG A 229 17.01 0.14 4.53
C ARG A 229 16.04 0.21 5.72
N GLY A 230 16.41 -0.35 6.90
CA GLY A 230 15.52 -0.47 8.06
C GLY A 230 14.24 -1.25 7.71
N SER A 231 13.09 -0.80 8.23
CA SER A 231 11.76 -1.37 7.96
C SER A 231 11.19 -1.01 6.58
N ALA A 232 11.84 -0.11 5.82
CA ALA A 232 11.34 0.34 4.52
C ALA A 232 11.20 -0.84 3.54
N PRO A 233 10.08 -0.96 2.79
CA PRO A 233 9.89 -2.07 1.86
C PRO A 233 10.82 -2.00 0.65
N ALA A 234 11.18 -0.79 0.19
CA ALA A 234 12.03 -0.59 -0.97
C ALA A 234 13.51 -0.57 -0.59
N GLU A 235 14.31 -1.34 -1.30
CA GLU A 235 15.75 -1.13 -1.38
C GLU A 235 16.03 -0.02 -2.39
N LEU A 236 16.89 0.95 -2.04
CA LEU A 236 17.12 2.13 -2.86
C LEU A 236 18.45 2.01 -3.60
N PHE A 237 18.44 2.46 -4.86
CA PHE A 237 19.60 2.52 -5.73
C PHE A 237 19.75 3.93 -6.29
N LEU A 238 20.98 4.47 -6.23
CA LEU A 238 21.33 5.72 -6.91
C LEU A 238 21.30 5.50 -8.42
N VAL A 239 20.69 6.44 -9.14
CA VAL A 239 20.67 6.45 -10.61
C VAL A 239 21.79 7.34 -11.10
N ASP A 240 22.67 6.81 -11.96
CA ASP A 240 23.80 7.52 -12.60
C ASP A 240 24.70 8.28 -11.60
N GLY A 241 24.91 7.67 -10.43
CA GLY A 241 25.69 8.27 -9.33
C GLY A 241 24.91 9.20 -8.42
N GLY A 242 23.61 9.38 -8.61
CA GLY A 242 22.72 10.18 -7.75
C GLY A 242 22.71 11.69 -8.09
N PRO A 243 21.96 12.51 -7.32
CA PRO A 243 21.26 12.14 -6.08
C PRO A 243 19.93 11.40 -6.26
N ALA A 244 19.40 11.31 -7.49
CA ALA A 244 18.13 10.63 -7.74
C ALA A 244 18.23 9.13 -7.42
N THR A 245 17.12 8.54 -6.96
CA THR A 245 17.05 7.13 -6.61
C THR A 245 15.87 6.43 -7.26
N VAL A 246 16.04 5.12 -7.49
CA VAL A 246 14.96 4.19 -7.80
C VAL A 246 14.87 3.13 -6.69
N GLY A 247 13.66 2.73 -6.33
CA GLY A 247 13.44 1.68 -5.33
C GLY A 247 13.02 0.36 -5.97
N VAL A 248 13.41 -0.76 -5.36
CA VAL A 248 12.90 -2.09 -5.71
C VAL A 248 12.34 -2.76 -4.48
N ILE A 249 11.10 -3.22 -4.54
CA ILE A 249 10.38 -3.94 -3.49
C ILE A 249 10.30 -5.41 -3.91
N ALA A 250 11.37 -6.15 -3.63
CA ALA A 250 11.49 -7.56 -3.95
C ALA A 250 10.76 -8.41 -2.90
N SER A 251 9.44 -8.33 -2.88
CA SER A 251 8.61 -8.97 -1.86
C SER A 251 8.65 -10.50 -1.93
N VAL A 252 8.93 -11.06 -3.09
CA VAL A 252 8.90 -12.51 -3.36
C VAL A 252 10.32 -13.09 -3.39
N THR A 253 11.23 -12.46 -4.15
CA THR A 253 12.58 -13.03 -4.36
C THR A 253 13.58 -12.66 -3.27
N ARG A 254 13.39 -11.50 -2.61
CA ARG A 254 14.26 -11.01 -1.54
C ARG A 254 13.44 -10.45 -0.38
N PRO A 255 12.66 -11.30 0.33
CA PRO A 255 11.74 -10.85 1.37
C PRO A 255 12.46 -10.14 2.52
N PHE A 256 11.81 -9.11 3.04
CA PHE A 256 12.32 -8.24 4.10
C PHE A 256 11.49 -8.36 5.39
N CYS A 257 10.99 -9.56 5.67
CA CYS A 257 10.09 -9.83 6.78
C CYS A 257 10.73 -9.64 8.16
N GLY A 258 12.07 -9.76 8.26
CA GLY A 258 12.80 -9.63 9.53
C GLY A 258 12.65 -8.26 10.20
N ASP A 259 12.55 -7.19 9.40
CA ASP A 259 12.42 -5.80 9.87
C ASP A 259 11.01 -5.23 9.66
N CYS A 260 10.02 -6.09 9.41
CA CYS A 260 8.66 -5.65 9.06
C CYS A 260 7.92 -5.02 10.24
N ASP A 261 7.64 -3.73 10.16
CA ASP A 261 6.92 -2.91 11.14
C ASP A 261 5.43 -2.68 10.81
N ARG A 262 4.87 -3.43 9.86
CA ARG A 262 3.50 -3.20 9.37
C ARG A 262 2.47 -4.04 10.10
N VAL A 263 1.32 -3.40 10.33
CA VAL A 263 0.05 -4.02 10.72
C VAL A 263 -1.06 -3.42 9.86
N ARG A 264 -2.18 -4.13 9.70
CA ARG A 264 -3.28 -3.71 8.82
C ARG A 264 -4.62 -3.76 9.52
N LEU A 265 -5.48 -2.81 9.15
CA LEU A 265 -6.90 -2.78 9.47
C LEU A 265 -7.69 -2.83 8.16
N THR A 266 -8.51 -3.85 7.99
CA THR A 266 -9.36 -4.00 6.79
C THR A 266 -10.61 -3.15 6.88
N ALA A 267 -11.30 -2.93 5.75
CA ALA A 267 -12.51 -2.13 5.67
C ALA A 267 -13.68 -2.69 6.52
N ASP A 268 -13.66 -3.98 6.82
CA ASP A 268 -14.60 -4.68 7.67
C ASP A 268 -14.08 -4.88 9.11
N GLY A 269 -13.01 -4.19 9.50
CA GLY A 269 -12.52 -4.13 10.87
C GLY A 269 -11.71 -5.34 11.34
N GLN A 270 -11.09 -6.08 10.42
CA GLN A 270 -10.19 -7.17 10.78
C GLN A 270 -8.76 -6.64 10.94
N VAL A 271 -8.07 -7.09 11.99
CA VAL A 271 -6.62 -6.90 12.13
C VAL A 271 -5.87 -8.01 11.41
N ARG A 272 -4.93 -7.61 10.55
CA ARG A 272 -4.00 -8.53 9.88
C ARG A 272 -2.57 -8.14 10.23
N ASN A 273 -1.81 -9.05 10.79
CA ASN A 273 -0.43 -8.82 11.18
C ASN A 273 0.57 -8.97 10.01
N CYS A 274 0.15 -9.56 8.89
CA CYS A 274 0.91 -9.70 7.66
C CYS A 274 -0.01 -9.57 6.45
N LEU A 275 0.53 -9.13 5.31
CA LEU A 275 -0.19 -9.10 4.03
C LEU A 275 -0.66 -10.50 3.62
N PHE A 276 0.16 -11.50 3.88
CA PHE A 276 -0.08 -12.91 3.56
C PHE A 276 -0.70 -13.70 4.72
N ALA A 277 -1.07 -13.06 5.84
CA ALA A 277 -1.75 -13.75 6.92
C ALA A 277 -3.09 -14.33 6.44
N ARG A 278 -3.45 -15.51 6.93
CA ARG A 278 -4.75 -16.14 6.69
C ARG A 278 -5.67 -15.97 7.89
N ASP A 279 -5.09 -15.78 9.07
CA ASP A 279 -5.82 -15.50 10.30
C ASP A 279 -6.09 -14.00 10.44
N GLU A 280 -7.25 -13.68 10.97
CA GLU A 280 -7.74 -12.32 11.22
C GLU A 280 -8.28 -12.20 12.63
N SER A 281 -8.26 -10.98 13.17
CA SER A 281 -8.82 -10.67 14.49
C SER A 281 -9.88 -9.58 14.34
N ASP A 282 -11.12 -9.92 14.70
CA ASP A 282 -12.28 -9.04 14.52
C ASP A 282 -12.35 -7.97 15.61
N LEU A 283 -12.19 -6.71 15.22
CA LEU A 283 -12.42 -5.55 16.09
C LEU A 283 -13.82 -4.98 15.92
N ARG A 284 -14.42 -5.08 14.73
CA ARG A 284 -15.74 -4.52 14.45
C ARG A 284 -16.83 -5.15 15.30
N LEU A 285 -16.89 -6.48 15.31
CA LEU A 285 -17.91 -7.19 16.13
C LEU A 285 -17.71 -6.91 17.62
N ALA A 286 -16.49 -6.89 18.12
CA ALA A 286 -16.19 -6.55 19.50
C ALA A 286 -16.66 -5.11 19.82
N MET A 287 -16.28 -4.14 18.99
CA MET A 287 -16.61 -2.73 19.14
C MET A 287 -18.12 -2.49 19.11
N ARG A 288 -18.83 -3.10 18.16
CA ARG A 288 -20.30 -3.01 18.03
C ARG A 288 -21.02 -3.79 19.15
N GLY A 289 -20.35 -4.78 19.73
CA GLY A 289 -20.79 -5.50 20.94
C GLY A 289 -20.58 -4.73 22.24
N GLY A 290 -20.00 -3.51 22.19
CA GLY A 290 -19.81 -2.66 23.36
C GLY A 290 -18.42 -2.74 23.99
N ALA A 291 -17.43 -3.38 23.33
CA ALA A 291 -16.06 -3.41 23.84
C ALA A 291 -15.47 -2.00 24.01
N GLY A 292 -14.81 -1.80 25.16
CA GLY A 292 -14.07 -0.58 25.45
C GLY A 292 -12.72 -0.54 24.70
N ASP A 293 -12.07 0.64 24.74
CA ASP A 293 -10.79 0.84 24.02
C ASP A 293 -9.66 -0.04 24.57
N ASP A 294 -9.69 -0.40 25.86
CA ASP A 294 -8.70 -1.30 26.46
C ASP A 294 -8.84 -2.72 25.88
N GLU A 295 -10.05 -3.23 25.76
CA GLU A 295 -10.31 -4.55 25.17
C GLU A 295 -9.94 -4.56 23.68
N LEU A 296 -10.24 -3.49 22.93
CA LEU A 296 -9.86 -3.36 21.52
C LEU A 296 -8.33 -3.31 21.36
N ALA A 297 -7.62 -2.61 22.26
CA ALA A 297 -6.16 -2.58 22.27
C ALA A 297 -5.57 -3.98 22.55
N ASP A 298 -6.13 -4.72 23.51
CA ASP A 298 -5.68 -6.09 23.82
C ASP A 298 -5.87 -7.06 22.63
N ARG A 299 -6.93 -6.89 21.84
CA ARG A 299 -7.14 -7.66 20.60
C ARG A 299 -6.10 -7.35 19.55
N TRP A 300 -5.69 -6.08 19.38
CA TRP A 300 -4.58 -5.68 18.52
C TRP A 300 -3.28 -6.36 18.95
N LEU A 301 -2.94 -6.30 20.24
CA LEU A 301 -1.75 -6.93 20.81
C LEU A 301 -1.75 -8.44 20.59
N THR A 302 -2.88 -9.10 20.82
CA THR A 302 -3.04 -10.54 20.58
C THR A 302 -2.82 -10.90 19.12
N ALA A 303 -3.38 -10.12 18.18
CA ALA A 303 -3.18 -10.34 16.75
C ALA A 303 -1.69 -10.21 16.37
N MET A 304 -0.97 -9.25 16.96
CA MET A 304 0.47 -9.08 16.70
C MET A 304 1.32 -10.23 17.21
N LEU A 305 0.98 -10.83 18.34
CA LEU A 305 1.70 -12.02 18.84
C LEU A 305 1.62 -13.22 17.90
N GLY A 306 0.60 -13.28 17.03
CA GLY A 306 0.44 -14.31 16.00
C GLY A 306 1.29 -14.06 14.73
N LYS A 307 2.06 -12.94 14.63
CA LYS A 307 2.83 -12.62 13.42
C LYS A 307 3.95 -13.64 13.19
N ALA A 308 3.94 -14.28 12.02
CA ALA A 308 4.95 -15.25 11.61
C ALA A 308 6.32 -14.59 11.35
N PRO A 309 7.45 -15.33 11.39
CA PRO A 309 8.78 -14.78 11.11
C PRO A 309 8.90 -14.26 9.68
N GLY A 310 8.21 -14.88 8.73
CA GLY A 310 8.15 -14.50 7.32
C GLY A 310 6.80 -14.87 6.72
N HIS A 311 6.58 -14.50 5.46
CA HIS A 311 5.33 -14.81 4.75
C HIS A 311 5.25 -16.26 4.24
N GLY A 312 6.35 -17.00 4.24
CA GLY A 312 6.38 -18.41 3.89
C GLY A 312 6.16 -18.74 2.41
N ILE A 313 6.30 -17.78 1.49
CA ILE A 313 6.02 -18.00 0.05
C ILE A 313 6.92 -19.05 -0.60
N ASP A 314 8.07 -19.35 0.00
CA ASP A 314 9.00 -20.40 -0.44
C ASP A 314 8.71 -21.77 0.21
N ASP A 315 7.77 -21.82 1.16
CA ASP A 315 7.34 -23.07 1.78
C ASP A 315 6.43 -23.83 0.81
N PRO A 316 6.67 -25.15 0.57
CA PRO A 316 5.79 -25.96 -0.29
C PRO A 316 4.32 -26.00 0.16
N THR A 317 4.05 -25.68 1.42
CA THR A 317 2.70 -25.61 1.99
C THR A 317 2.06 -24.23 1.92
N PHE A 318 2.75 -23.25 1.33
CA PHE A 318 2.21 -21.89 1.19
C PHE A 318 0.89 -21.92 0.43
N LEU A 319 -0.11 -21.29 1.02
CA LEU A 319 -1.39 -21.04 0.38
C LEU A 319 -1.62 -19.54 0.28
N GLN A 320 -1.98 -19.10 -0.91
CA GLN A 320 -2.40 -17.70 -1.13
C GLN A 320 -3.54 -17.34 -0.17
N PRO A 321 -3.55 -16.13 0.41
CA PRO A 321 -4.68 -15.66 1.20
C PRO A 321 -5.98 -15.67 0.41
N ASP A 322 -7.08 -16.01 1.07
CA ASP A 322 -8.42 -16.02 0.44
C ASP A 322 -8.88 -14.60 0.06
N ARG A 323 -8.43 -13.59 0.81
CA ARG A 323 -8.74 -12.19 0.50
C ARG A 323 -7.77 -11.64 -0.55
N PRO A 324 -8.29 -11.01 -1.62
CA PRO A 324 -7.45 -10.33 -2.62
C PRO A 324 -6.88 -9.02 -2.07
N MET A 325 -5.89 -8.46 -2.77
CA MET A 325 -5.22 -7.21 -2.42
C MET A 325 -6.20 -6.06 -2.14
N SER A 326 -7.26 -5.94 -2.93
CA SER A 326 -8.28 -4.88 -2.77
C SER A 326 -9.06 -4.94 -1.45
N ALA A 327 -9.21 -6.13 -0.87
CA ALA A 327 -9.90 -6.33 0.41
C ALA A 327 -8.96 -6.25 1.61
N ILE A 328 -7.63 -6.40 1.39
CA ILE A 328 -6.61 -6.32 2.45
C ILE A 328 -6.06 -4.90 2.58
N GLY A 329 -5.92 -4.20 1.47
CA GLY A 329 -5.27 -2.91 1.36
C GLY A 329 -3.75 -3.02 1.15
N GLY A 330 -3.30 -2.66 -0.02
CA GLY A 330 -1.90 -2.72 -0.49
C GLY A 330 -1.02 -1.54 -0.10
#